data_bf627f8b4c2ecb7b5d19d09753b5a92c
#
_entry.id   bf627f8b4c2ecb7b5d19d09753b5a92c
#
_cell.length_a   1.000
_cell.length_b   1.000
_cell.length_c   1.000
_cell.angle_alpha   90.00
_cell.angle_beta   90.00
_cell.angle_gamma   90.00
#
_symmetry.space_group_name_H-M   'P 1'
#
loop_
_entity.id
_entity.type
_entity.pdbx_description
1 polymer ?
#
loop_
_entity_poly.entity_id
_entity_poly.type
_entity_poly.pdbx_seq_one_letter_code
_entity_poly.pdbx_strand_id
1 'polypeptide(L)'
;LRRSSAASDVYKRQGELQKDDVDFFIIETMSSIDEAVNAVEALSNFNKKILICFCLSEGDGTKLFSGEDLSKACDLIQIDKISGLCLNCSQFEDISIGLDILKKYGLPFGALPNNFQSVKPLKLGMSVDNIKKRNDILIEDFVNYSNIWLKKGCTILGGCCEITPDYINGLNQFLMKNKYNKVNFFN
;
A
#
# COMPACT_ATOMS: atom_id res chain seq x y z
N LEU A 1 -16.24 16.00 -14.69
CA LEU A 1 -15.08 16.20 -13.82
C LEU A 1 -13.84 16.40 -14.69
N ARG A 2 -13.31 17.63 -14.74
CA ARG A 2 -11.98 17.86 -15.30
C ARG A 2 -10.99 17.23 -14.32
N ARG A 3 -10.50 16.04 -14.63
CA ARG A 3 -9.38 15.43 -13.96
C ARG A 3 -8.20 16.40 -14.03
N SER A 4 -7.47 16.55 -12.94
CA SER A 4 -6.33 17.47 -12.90
C SER A 4 -5.25 16.99 -13.88
N SER A 5 -5.16 17.61 -15.04
CA SER A 5 -4.14 17.30 -16.05
C SER A 5 -2.72 17.39 -15.47
N ALA A 6 -2.49 18.32 -14.54
CA ALA A 6 -1.18 18.52 -13.93
C ALA A 6 -0.70 17.32 -13.09
N ALA A 7 -1.57 16.70 -12.29
CA ALA A 7 -1.19 15.52 -11.51
C ALA A 7 -0.92 14.30 -12.41
N SER A 8 -1.78 14.06 -13.39
CA SER A 8 -1.59 13.01 -14.39
C SER A 8 -0.28 13.20 -15.18
N ASP A 9 0.06 14.44 -15.54
CA ASP A 9 1.30 14.75 -16.26
C ASP A 9 2.56 14.48 -15.42
N VAL A 10 2.51 14.71 -14.10
CA VAL A 10 3.62 14.37 -13.18
C VAL A 10 3.87 12.86 -13.15
N TYR A 11 2.82 12.06 -12.93
CA TYR A 11 2.94 10.60 -12.90
C TYR A 11 3.41 10.03 -14.25
N LYS A 12 2.88 10.56 -15.34
CA LYS A 12 3.30 10.16 -16.69
C LYS A 12 4.78 10.46 -16.93
N ARG A 13 5.26 11.63 -16.54
CA ARG A 13 6.67 12.00 -16.66
C ARG A 13 7.57 11.11 -15.80
N GLN A 14 7.16 10.78 -14.57
CA GLN A 14 7.90 9.84 -13.73
C GLN A 14 7.98 8.46 -14.38
N GLY A 15 6.86 7.93 -14.87
CA GLY A 15 6.82 6.66 -15.58
C GLY A 15 7.71 6.64 -16.82
N GLU A 16 7.68 7.70 -17.63
CA GLU A 16 8.52 7.84 -18.83
C GLU A 16 10.03 7.81 -18.50
N LEU A 17 10.43 8.43 -17.39
CA LEU A 17 11.83 8.47 -16.96
C LEU A 17 12.31 7.14 -16.37
N GLN A 18 11.42 6.31 -15.85
CA GLN A 18 11.78 5.09 -15.10
C GLN A 18 11.49 3.78 -15.86
N LYS A 19 10.65 3.82 -16.88
CA LYS A 19 10.10 2.60 -17.54
C LYS A 19 11.14 1.59 -18.00
N ASP A 20 12.33 2.06 -18.41
CA ASP A 20 13.38 1.20 -18.95
C ASP A 20 14.29 0.60 -17.86
N ASP A 21 14.28 1.22 -16.65
CA ASP A 21 15.15 0.87 -15.53
C ASP A 21 14.43 0.08 -14.41
N VAL A 22 13.11 -0.16 -14.54
CA VAL A 22 12.32 -0.84 -13.51
C VAL A 22 11.59 -2.07 -14.06
N ASP A 23 11.37 -3.06 -13.22
CA ASP A 23 10.59 -4.25 -13.55
C ASP A 23 9.08 -4.00 -13.46
N PHE A 24 8.66 -3.12 -12.54
CA PHE A 24 7.26 -2.75 -12.29
C PHE A 24 7.15 -1.39 -11.62
N PHE A 25 5.95 -0.83 -11.60
CA PHE A 25 5.65 0.40 -10.87
C PHE A 25 4.92 0.10 -9.56
N ILE A 26 5.29 0.80 -8.49
CA ILE A 26 4.51 0.90 -7.28
C ILE A 26 3.95 2.32 -7.20
N ILE A 27 2.63 2.43 -7.13
CA ILE A 27 1.91 3.68 -6.88
C ILE A 27 1.61 3.71 -5.38
N GLU A 28 2.44 4.44 -4.62
CA GLU A 28 2.39 4.40 -3.16
C GLU A 28 1.53 5.51 -2.54
N THR A 29 0.87 5.17 -1.43
CA THR A 29 0.23 6.11 -0.49
C THR A 29 -0.87 6.94 -1.14
N MET A 30 -1.67 6.31 -1.99
CA MET A 30 -2.80 6.96 -2.61
C MET A 30 -3.86 7.31 -1.58
N SER A 31 -4.04 8.59 -1.35
CA SER A 31 -4.85 9.15 -0.26
C SER A 31 -6.27 9.49 -0.68
N SER A 32 -6.53 9.62 -1.98
CA SER A 32 -7.84 9.96 -2.55
C SER A 32 -8.13 9.15 -3.82
N ILE A 33 -9.42 9.08 -4.18
CA ILE A 33 -9.87 8.39 -5.39
C ILE A 33 -9.28 9.05 -6.64
N ASP A 34 -9.37 10.37 -6.72
CA ASP A 34 -8.91 11.12 -7.91
C ASP A 34 -7.40 10.91 -8.13
N GLU A 35 -6.60 10.92 -7.07
CA GLU A 35 -5.16 10.68 -7.15
C GLU A 35 -4.88 9.27 -7.66
N ALA A 36 -5.51 8.25 -7.08
CA ALA A 36 -5.34 6.85 -7.46
C ALA A 36 -5.71 6.59 -8.93
N VAL A 37 -6.85 7.09 -9.37
CA VAL A 37 -7.33 6.93 -10.74
C VAL A 37 -6.38 7.61 -11.73
N ASN A 38 -5.96 8.85 -11.46
CA ASN A 38 -5.04 9.58 -12.33
C ASN A 38 -3.66 8.90 -12.43
N ALA A 39 -3.14 8.36 -11.31
CA ALA A 39 -1.85 7.69 -11.30
C ALA A 39 -1.89 6.37 -12.10
N VAL A 40 -2.94 5.55 -11.92
CA VAL A 40 -3.12 4.31 -12.69
C VAL A 40 -3.27 4.63 -14.18
N GLU A 41 -4.11 5.59 -14.56
CA GLU A 41 -4.31 5.99 -15.95
C GLU A 41 -3.01 6.49 -16.60
N ALA A 42 -2.21 7.26 -15.87
CA ALA A 42 -0.93 7.78 -16.38
C ALA A 42 0.10 6.67 -16.66
N LEU A 43 0.15 5.64 -15.80
CA LEU A 43 1.16 4.57 -15.89
C LEU A 43 0.69 3.37 -16.71
N SER A 44 -0.60 3.19 -16.94
CA SER A 44 -1.15 2.03 -17.68
C SER A 44 -0.68 1.90 -19.13
N ASN A 45 -0.15 2.98 -19.71
CA ASN A 45 0.38 2.99 -21.08
C ASN A 45 1.81 2.44 -21.20
N PHE A 46 2.48 2.25 -20.06
CA PHE A 46 3.82 1.67 -20.03
C PHE A 46 3.73 0.18 -19.85
N ASN A 47 3.91 -0.66 -20.68
CA ASN A 47 3.80 -2.14 -20.60
C ASN A 47 4.55 -2.75 -19.39
N LYS A 48 4.17 -2.33 -18.18
CA LYS A 48 4.73 -2.73 -16.87
C LYS A 48 3.62 -3.14 -15.93
N LYS A 49 3.89 -4.09 -15.05
CA LYS A 49 2.99 -4.41 -13.94
C LYS A 49 2.87 -3.20 -13.01
N ILE A 50 1.68 -2.99 -12.49
CA ILE A 50 1.40 -1.90 -11.55
C ILE A 50 0.88 -2.49 -10.24
N LEU A 51 1.52 -2.15 -9.14
CA LEU A 51 1.03 -2.37 -7.79
C LEU A 51 0.53 -1.03 -7.25
N ILE A 52 -0.73 -0.95 -6.84
CA ILE A 52 -1.27 0.26 -6.21
C ILE A 52 -1.44 0.06 -4.71
N CYS A 53 -1.03 1.07 -3.94
CA CYS A 53 -1.06 1.07 -2.49
C CYS A 53 -1.89 2.25 -1.99
N PHE A 54 -2.95 1.97 -1.23
CA PHE A 54 -3.82 2.98 -0.63
C PHE A 54 -3.42 3.27 0.80
N CYS A 55 -3.53 4.54 1.19
CA CYS A 55 -3.39 4.99 2.57
C CYS A 55 -4.77 5.17 3.20
N LEU A 56 -4.97 4.56 4.37
CA LEU A 56 -6.25 4.55 5.07
C LEU A 56 -6.40 5.69 6.08
N SER A 57 -7.63 6.06 6.37
CA SER A 57 -7.99 6.94 7.45
C SER A 57 -7.72 6.25 8.78
N GLU A 58 -7.05 6.94 9.66
CA GLU A 58 -6.70 6.44 10.98
C GLU A 58 -7.94 6.24 11.87
N GLY A 59 -8.15 5.01 12.31
CA GLY A 59 -9.31 4.56 13.07
C GLY A 59 -10.51 4.14 12.22
N ASP A 60 -10.36 4.12 10.88
CA ASP A 60 -11.39 3.62 9.96
C ASP A 60 -10.75 2.94 8.75
N GLY A 61 -10.50 1.64 8.88
CA GLY A 61 -9.90 0.82 7.82
C GLY A 61 -10.76 0.65 6.55
N THR A 62 -11.95 1.25 6.49
CA THR A 62 -12.83 1.23 5.31
C THR A 62 -12.72 2.47 4.44
N LYS A 63 -12.01 3.50 4.92
CA LYS A 63 -11.86 4.81 4.28
C LYS A 63 -10.43 5.09 3.87
N LEU A 64 -10.25 5.78 2.76
CA LEU A 64 -8.99 6.42 2.41
C LEU A 64 -8.69 7.58 3.36
N PHE A 65 -7.45 8.03 3.37
CA PHE A 65 -7.03 9.19 4.20
C PHE A 65 -7.85 10.45 3.92
N SER A 66 -8.36 10.63 2.70
CA SER A 66 -9.31 11.69 2.29
C SER A 66 -10.70 11.57 2.92
N GLY A 67 -11.04 10.40 3.50
CA GLY A 67 -12.38 10.08 3.98
C GLY A 67 -13.30 9.41 2.95
N GLU A 68 -12.84 9.21 1.71
CA GLU A 68 -13.57 8.50 0.66
C GLU A 68 -13.56 6.99 0.90
N ASP A 69 -14.55 6.25 0.38
CA ASP A 69 -14.64 4.80 0.56
C ASP A 69 -13.53 4.04 -0.20
N LEU A 70 -12.81 3.15 0.48
CA LEU A 70 -11.81 2.28 -0.13
C LEU A 70 -12.41 1.38 -1.21
N SER A 71 -13.59 0.82 -0.99
CA SER A 71 -14.28 0.01 -2.00
C SER A 71 -14.57 0.82 -3.25
N LYS A 72 -15.07 2.07 -3.10
CA LYS A 72 -15.31 2.96 -4.23
C LYS A 72 -14.03 3.31 -4.99
N ALA A 73 -12.90 3.48 -4.30
CA ALA A 73 -11.61 3.67 -4.94
C ALA A 73 -11.24 2.46 -5.82
N CYS A 74 -11.37 1.25 -5.27
CA CYS A 74 -11.11 0.02 -6.02
C CYS A 74 -12.05 -0.18 -7.21
N ASP A 75 -13.32 0.24 -7.10
CA ASP A 75 -14.30 0.16 -8.20
C ASP A 75 -13.99 1.13 -9.34
N LEU A 76 -13.38 2.28 -9.04
CA LEU A 76 -13.13 3.35 -10.01
C LEU A 76 -11.76 3.26 -10.68
N ILE A 77 -10.78 2.61 -10.09
CA ILE A 77 -9.52 2.33 -10.78
C ILE A 77 -9.75 1.25 -11.85
N GLN A 78 -8.97 1.30 -12.92
CA GLN A 78 -9.04 0.29 -13.99
C GLN A 78 -8.34 -1.00 -13.50
N ILE A 79 -9.10 -1.89 -12.90
CA ILE A 79 -8.62 -3.13 -12.25
C ILE A 79 -7.82 -4.01 -13.23
N ASP A 80 -8.19 -4.03 -14.51
CA ASP A 80 -7.50 -4.74 -15.58
C ASP A 80 -6.11 -4.17 -15.92
N LYS A 81 -5.80 -2.96 -15.45
CA LYS A 81 -4.51 -2.30 -15.65
C LYS A 81 -3.54 -2.49 -14.50
N ILE A 82 -3.97 -3.08 -13.40
CA ILE A 82 -3.14 -3.29 -12.22
C ILE A 82 -2.88 -4.77 -11.97
N SER A 83 -1.77 -5.07 -11.31
CA SER A 83 -1.34 -6.44 -11.00
C SER A 83 -1.52 -6.81 -9.53
N GLY A 84 -1.83 -5.84 -8.68
CA GLY A 84 -2.08 -6.07 -7.26
C GLY A 84 -2.54 -4.82 -6.53
N LEU A 85 -3.14 -5.03 -5.36
CA LEU A 85 -3.71 -4.04 -4.46
C LEU A 85 -3.02 -4.12 -3.10
N CYS A 86 -2.56 -3.00 -2.57
CA CYS A 86 -1.98 -2.96 -1.23
C CYS A 86 -2.58 -1.85 -0.37
N LEU A 87 -2.39 -1.99 0.93
CA LEU A 87 -2.60 -0.94 1.91
C LEU A 87 -1.24 -0.58 2.50
N ASN A 88 -0.85 0.68 2.44
CA ASN A 88 0.43 1.11 2.97
C ASN A 88 0.30 2.35 3.86
N CYS A 89 1.36 2.63 4.62
CA CYS A 89 1.48 3.80 5.47
C CYS A 89 0.27 4.05 6.40
N SER A 90 -0.36 2.98 6.85
CA SER A 90 -1.56 2.97 7.69
C SER A 90 -1.32 2.11 8.93
N GLN A 91 -2.20 2.24 9.94
CA GLN A 91 -2.13 1.46 11.16
C GLN A 91 -2.41 -0.03 10.89
N PHE A 92 -1.83 -0.90 11.68
CA PHE A 92 -1.98 -2.36 11.57
C PHE A 92 -3.45 -2.78 11.70
N GLU A 93 -4.16 -2.13 12.59
CA GLU A 93 -5.57 -2.37 12.89
C GLU A 93 -6.44 -2.00 11.69
N ASP A 94 -6.22 -0.83 11.10
CA ASP A 94 -6.96 -0.32 9.94
C ASP A 94 -6.67 -1.18 8.70
N ILE A 95 -5.42 -1.54 8.47
CA ILE A 95 -5.03 -2.47 7.41
C ILE A 95 -5.77 -3.80 7.56
N SER A 96 -5.86 -4.34 8.77
CA SER A 96 -6.54 -5.62 9.02
C SER A 96 -8.01 -5.60 8.61
N ILE A 97 -8.68 -4.44 8.70
CA ILE A 97 -10.05 -4.23 8.22
C ILE A 97 -10.08 -4.07 6.70
N GLY A 98 -9.22 -3.19 6.17
CA GLY A 98 -9.19 -2.86 4.74
C GLY A 98 -8.83 -4.05 3.83
N LEU A 99 -8.04 -5.00 4.31
CA LEU A 99 -7.69 -6.21 3.55
C LEU A 99 -8.93 -7.07 3.22
N ASP A 100 -9.97 -7.07 4.05
CA ASP A 100 -11.22 -7.78 3.77
C ASP A 100 -12.00 -7.14 2.61
N ILE A 101 -11.73 -5.87 2.32
CA ILE A 101 -12.25 -5.18 1.14
C ILE A 101 -11.43 -5.57 -0.09
N LEU A 102 -10.08 -5.45 -0.03
CA LEU A 102 -9.22 -5.76 -1.17
C LEU A 102 -9.37 -7.18 -1.67
N LYS A 103 -9.55 -8.14 -0.75
CA LYS A 103 -9.75 -9.56 -1.07
C LYS A 103 -10.88 -9.81 -2.09
N LYS A 104 -11.90 -8.96 -2.15
CA LYS A 104 -13.08 -9.12 -3.02
C LYS A 104 -12.75 -8.92 -4.50
N TYR A 105 -11.63 -8.30 -4.82
CA TYR A 105 -11.26 -7.93 -6.19
C TYR A 105 -10.49 -9.03 -6.94
N GLY A 106 -10.14 -10.14 -6.28
CA GLY A 106 -9.53 -11.31 -6.93
C GLY A 106 -8.09 -11.12 -7.42
N LEU A 107 -7.46 -10.00 -7.09
CA LEU A 107 -6.05 -9.73 -7.38
C LEU A 107 -5.14 -10.11 -6.19
N PRO A 108 -3.84 -10.34 -6.42
CA PRO A 108 -2.86 -10.33 -5.34
C PRO A 108 -3.03 -9.08 -4.49
N PHE A 109 -3.07 -9.23 -3.16
CA PHE A 109 -3.24 -8.10 -2.27
C PHE A 109 -2.29 -8.16 -1.09
N GLY A 110 -2.02 -6.99 -0.46
CA GLY A 110 -0.97 -6.89 0.51
C GLY A 110 -1.06 -5.77 1.53
N ALA A 111 -0.12 -5.84 2.48
CA ALA A 111 -0.02 -4.97 3.64
C ALA A 111 1.42 -4.48 3.85
N LEU A 112 1.56 -3.15 3.93
CA LEU A 112 2.82 -2.44 4.21
C LEU A 112 2.56 -1.37 5.29
N PRO A 113 2.39 -1.78 6.57
CA PRO A 113 2.01 -0.88 7.65
C PRO A 113 3.09 0.15 7.96
N ASN A 114 2.71 1.23 8.64
CA ASN A 114 3.64 2.10 9.36
C ASN A 114 3.65 1.77 10.86
N ASN A 115 4.68 2.22 11.56
CA ASN A 115 4.78 2.08 13.01
C ASN A 115 4.78 3.44 13.72
N PHE A 116 3.95 4.38 13.25
CA PHE A 116 3.70 5.65 13.91
C PHE A 116 2.50 5.58 14.87
N GLN A 117 2.54 6.37 15.95
CA GLN A 117 1.39 6.50 16.87
C GLN A 117 0.18 7.12 16.17
N SER A 118 0.42 8.13 15.35
CA SER A 118 -0.59 8.82 14.56
C SER A 118 0.09 9.61 13.44
N VAL A 119 -0.52 9.64 12.27
CA VAL A 119 -0.11 10.48 11.14
C VAL A 119 -0.97 11.75 11.01
N LYS A 120 -2.03 11.90 11.82
CA LYS A 120 -2.92 13.08 11.84
C LYS A 120 -2.19 14.42 12.04
N PRO A 121 -1.07 14.49 12.79
CA PRO A 121 -0.31 15.73 12.89
C PRO A 121 0.37 16.18 11.59
N LEU A 122 0.54 15.28 10.62
CA LEU A 122 1.13 15.64 9.31
C LEU A 122 0.16 16.52 8.53
N LYS A 123 0.48 17.80 8.45
CA LYS A 123 -0.16 18.73 7.52
C LYS A 123 0.75 18.97 6.33
N LEU A 124 0.17 19.42 5.24
CA LEU A 124 0.94 19.75 4.02
C LEU A 124 2.13 20.67 4.34
N GLY A 125 3.32 20.25 3.95
CA GLY A 125 4.56 21.01 4.19
C GLY A 125 5.19 20.85 5.59
N MET A 126 4.64 19.97 6.45
CA MET A 126 5.24 19.67 7.75
C MET A 126 6.24 18.51 7.67
N SER A 127 7.22 18.54 8.57
CA SER A 127 8.21 17.48 8.75
C SER A 127 7.65 16.32 9.60
N VAL A 128 8.17 15.11 9.37
CA VAL A 128 7.90 13.91 10.18
C VAL A 128 8.50 13.99 11.59
N ASP A 129 9.30 14.98 11.91
CA ASP A 129 9.99 15.13 13.22
C ASP A 129 9.03 15.21 14.41
N ASN A 130 7.78 15.59 14.16
CA ASN A 130 6.74 15.67 15.20
C ASN A 130 5.92 14.39 15.37
N ILE A 131 6.21 13.36 14.57
CA ILE A 131 5.51 12.08 14.65
C ILE A 131 6.29 11.12 15.52
N LYS A 132 5.58 10.50 16.46
CA LYS A 132 6.18 9.54 17.39
C LYS A 132 5.98 8.11 16.89
N LYS A 133 7.03 7.31 17.02
CA LYS A 133 6.97 5.87 16.82
C LYS A 133 6.06 5.22 17.87
N ARG A 134 5.35 4.17 17.49
CA ARG A 134 4.66 3.27 18.44
C ARG A 134 5.69 2.43 19.20
N ASN A 135 5.45 2.25 20.50
CA ASN A 135 6.27 1.40 21.35
C ASN A 135 5.61 0.06 21.68
N ASP A 136 4.34 -0.08 21.31
CA ASP A 136 3.49 -1.26 21.55
C ASP A 136 3.51 -2.24 20.38
N ILE A 137 4.09 -1.88 19.24
CA ILE A 137 4.31 -2.79 18.10
C ILE A 137 5.77 -3.17 18.03
N LEU A 138 6.09 -4.35 18.55
CA LEU A 138 7.39 -4.97 18.47
C LEU A 138 7.49 -5.86 17.22
N ILE A 139 8.67 -6.44 16.97
CA ILE A 139 8.89 -7.36 15.84
C ILE A 139 7.92 -8.56 15.90
N GLU A 140 7.66 -9.08 17.09
CA GLU A 140 6.73 -10.19 17.28
C GLU A 140 5.29 -9.81 16.92
N ASP A 141 4.87 -8.59 17.25
CA ASP A 141 3.53 -8.10 16.92
C ASP A 141 3.36 -7.94 15.40
N PHE A 142 4.38 -7.37 14.73
CA PHE A 142 4.41 -7.29 13.27
C PHE A 142 4.30 -8.68 12.62
N VAL A 143 5.04 -9.66 13.13
CA VAL A 143 4.98 -11.05 12.64
C VAL A 143 3.60 -11.66 12.88
N ASN A 144 2.99 -11.40 14.04
CA ASN A 144 1.65 -11.88 14.37
C ASN A 144 0.59 -11.28 13.44
N TYR A 145 0.62 -9.98 13.20
CA TYR A 145 -0.26 -9.33 12.22
C TYR A 145 -0.05 -9.90 10.81
N SER A 146 1.20 -10.07 10.39
CA SER A 146 1.54 -10.67 9.09
C SER A 146 0.97 -12.08 8.95
N ASN A 147 1.03 -12.90 10.00
CA ASN A 147 0.42 -14.24 10.01
C ASN A 147 -1.12 -14.19 9.90
N ILE A 148 -1.76 -13.23 10.58
CA ILE A 148 -3.22 -13.02 10.45
C ILE A 148 -3.55 -12.64 9.00
N TRP A 149 -2.80 -11.74 8.39
CA TRP A 149 -3.02 -11.31 7.01
C TRP A 149 -2.78 -12.41 5.98
N LEU A 150 -1.75 -13.24 6.17
CA LEU A 150 -1.53 -14.44 5.35
C LEU A 150 -2.73 -15.39 5.41
N LYS A 151 -3.30 -15.61 6.59
CA LYS A 151 -4.51 -16.45 6.76
C LYS A 151 -5.76 -15.85 6.08
N LYS A 152 -5.81 -14.53 5.91
CA LYS A 152 -6.85 -13.85 5.11
C LYS A 152 -6.64 -14.03 3.60
N GLY A 153 -5.47 -14.49 3.16
CA GLY A 153 -5.08 -14.67 1.76
C GLY A 153 -4.19 -13.57 1.20
N CYS A 154 -3.66 -12.70 2.07
CA CYS A 154 -2.68 -11.69 1.68
C CYS A 154 -1.41 -12.36 1.13
N THR A 155 -0.92 -11.90 0.00
CA THR A 155 0.27 -12.49 -0.68
C THR A 155 1.44 -11.52 -0.78
N ILE A 156 1.24 -10.26 -0.45
CA ILE A 156 2.27 -9.22 -0.48
C ILE A 156 2.42 -8.66 0.93
N LEU A 157 3.59 -8.80 1.52
CA LEU A 157 3.90 -8.32 2.85
C LEU A 157 5.19 -7.50 2.84
N GLY A 158 5.19 -6.42 3.58
CA GLY A 158 6.33 -5.55 3.74
C GLY A 158 6.11 -4.54 4.85
N GLY A 159 6.76 -3.41 4.75
CA GLY A 159 6.61 -2.31 5.69
C GLY A 159 6.74 -0.97 5.01
N CYS A 160 6.24 0.06 5.66
CA CYS A 160 6.41 1.46 5.31
C CYS A 160 7.21 2.16 6.44
N CYS A 161 6.86 3.38 6.78
CA CYS A 161 7.56 4.20 7.77
C CYS A 161 7.74 3.49 9.12
N GLU A 162 8.93 3.59 9.72
CA GLU A 162 9.31 2.99 11.02
C GLU A 162 9.31 1.45 11.06
N ILE A 163 9.08 0.75 9.95
CA ILE A 163 9.32 -0.69 9.82
C ILE A 163 10.75 -0.88 9.31
N THR A 164 11.66 -1.11 10.26
CA THR A 164 13.09 -1.24 9.99
C THR A 164 13.44 -2.61 9.39
N PRO A 165 14.67 -2.80 8.88
CA PRO A 165 15.14 -4.10 8.39
C PRO A 165 14.98 -5.24 9.38
N ASP A 166 15.03 -4.98 10.70
CA ASP A 166 14.85 -6.00 11.73
C ASP A 166 13.45 -6.61 11.73
N TYR A 167 12.42 -5.79 11.49
CA TYR A 167 11.04 -6.27 11.34
C TYR A 167 10.91 -7.19 10.11
N ILE A 168 11.51 -6.79 9.00
CA ILE A 168 11.51 -7.59 7.76
C ILE A 168 12.30 -8.89 7.95
N ASN A 169 13.40 -8.86 8.68
CA ASN A 169 14.15 -10.07 9.03
C ASN A 169 13.32 -11.01 9.91
N GLY A 170 12.63 -10.49 10.93
CA GLY A 170 11.70 -11.27 11.76
C GLY A 170 10.59 -11.94 10.94
N LEU A 171 9.97 -11.20 10.02
CA LEU A 171 9.00 -11.75 9.09
C LEU A 171 9.61 -12.85 8.21
N ASN A 172 10.81 -12.62 7.66
CA ASN A 172 11.49 -13.59 6.81
C ASN A 172 11.78 -14.90 7.56
N GLN A 173 12.27 -14.82 8.80
CA GLN A 173 12.50 -16.00 9.64
C GLN A 173 11.21 -16.77 9.92
N PHE A 174 10.12 -16.06 10.21
CA PHE A 174 8.80 -16.67 10.39
C PHE A 174 8.32 -17.40 9.13
N LEU A 175 8.43 -16.77 7.95
CA LEU A 175 8.03 -17.37 6.68
C LEU A 175 8.84 -18.63 6.36
N MET A 176 10.16 -18.61 6.57
CA MET A 176 11.04 -19.76 6.37
C MET A 176 10.68 -20.91 7.32
N LYS A 177 10.51 -20.63 8.61
CA LYS A 177 10.14 -21.62 9.64
C LYS A 177 8.81 -22.31 9.32
N ASN A 178 7.85 -21.58 8.77
CA ASN A 178 6.53 -22.10 8.43
C ASN A 178 6.42 -22.59 6.98
N LYS A 179 7.54 -22.69 6.26
CA LYS A 179 7.62 -23.21 4.89
C LYS A 179 6.75 -22.47 3.86
N TYR A 180 6.57 -21.16 4.06
CA TYR A 180 5.94 -20.33 3.05
C TYR A 180 6.89 -20.19 1.86
N ASN A 181 6.35 -20.42 0.66
CA ASN A 181 7.08 -20.20 -0.58
C ASN A 181 7.04 -18.73 -0.95
N LYS A 182 8.22 -18.16 -1.22
CA LYS A 182 8.30 -16.86 -1.87
C LYS A 182 8.14 -17.07 -3.37
N VAL A 183 7.23 -16.33 -3.96
CA VAL A 183 7.05 -16.33 -5.42
C VAL A 183 7.55 -15.02 -6.01
N ASN A 184 8.02 -15.10 -7.23
CA ASN A 184 8.39 -13.90 -7.95
C ASN A 184 7.10 -13.22 -8.46
N PHE A 185 6.89 -11.96 -8.09
CA PHE A 185 5.75 -11.18 -8.54
C PHE A 185 5.75 -10.94 -10.07
N PHE A 186 6.89 -11.11 -10.70
CA PHE A 186 7.10 -10.82 -12.12
C PHE A 186 6.86 -12.01 -13.06
N ASN A 187 6.76 -13.20 -12.53
CA ASN A 187 6.50 -14.44 -13.31
C ASN A 187 5.02 -14.70 -13.47
#